data_413bff1806281b2beb8c98cd35b43010
#
_entry.id   413bff1806281b2beb8c98cd35b43010
#
_cell.length_a   1.000
_cell.length_b   1.000
_cell.length_c   1.000
_cell.angle_alpha   90.00
_cell.angle_beta   90.00
_cell.angle_gamma   90.00
#
_symmetry.space_group_name_H-M   'P 1'
#
loop_
_entity.id
_entity.type
_entity.pdbx_description
1 polymer ?
#
loop_
_entity_poly.entity_id
_entity_poly.type
_entity_poly.pdbx_seq_one_letter_code
_entity_poly.pdbx_strand_id
1 'polypeptide(L)'
;PLGQDFVQWQLQRIASAPGVVLPSAAAAWAGFEALGHRPEEMLKALVQLQSSPAPADQAFPIICATLASAAADVELRAIEEFGELGQAVFDFIAQGSETGVSGLFGEEAMANYAARTGGKVPTSQVQKLAEKMISANLIARPGHGIYTVADPFVRKVWLERRKLLQR
;
A
#
# COMPACT_ATOMS: atom_id res chain seq x y z
N PRO A 1 -11.64 -3.66 7.03
CA PRO A 1 -11.50 -2.46 6.22
C PRO A 1 -12.75 -1.60 6.36
N LEU A 2 -12.57 -0.28 6.27
CA LEU A 2 -13.67 0.68 6.29
C LEU A 2 -14.53 0.51 5.03
N GLY A 3 -15.85 0.42 5.19
CA GLY A 3 -16.79 0.17 4.11
C GLY A 3 -17.47 1.43 3.55
N GLN A 4 -18.47 1.23 2.69
CA GLN A 4 -19.26 2.32 2.10
C GLN A 4 -19.94 3.21 3.15
N ASP A 5 -20.33 2.65 4.30
CA ASP A 5 -20.93 3.40 5.41
C ASP A 5 -19.99 4.49 5.93
N PHE A 6 -18.68 4.23 5.98
CA PHE A 6 -17.69 5.23 6.35
C PHE A 6 -17.65 6.39 5.34
N VAL A 7 -17.68 6.08 4.04
CA VAL A 7 -17.66 7.10 2.99
C VAL A 7 -18.91 7.97 3.07
N GLN A 8 -20.09 7.36 3.21
CA GLN A 8 -21.36 8.07 3.36
C GLN A 8 -21.37 8.97 4.61
N TRP A 9 -20.93 8.44 5.75
CA TRP A 9 -20.80 9.20 6.99
C TRP A 9 -19.87 10.41 6.82
N GLN A 10 -18.73 10.22 6.16
CA GLN A 10 -17.76 11.28 5.92
C GLN A 10 -18.32 12.38 5.02
N LEU A 11 -19.01 12.01 3.93
CA LEU A 11 -19.67 12.97 3.05
C LEU A 11 -20.77 13.76 3.78
N GLN A 12 -21.62 13.10 4.56
CA GLN A 12 -22.67 13.75 5.34
C GLN A 12 -22.10 14.74 6.36
N ARG A 13 -21.01 14.38 7.03
CA ARG A 13 -20.35 15.25 8.00
C ARG A 13 -19.82 16.53 7.35
N ILE A 14 -19.28 16.44 6.14
CA ILE A 14 -18.71 17.58 5.42
C ILE A 14 -19.80 18.40 4.73
N ALA A 15 -20.89 17.77 4.28
CA ALA A 15 -22.03 18.43 3.61
C ALA A 15 -22.71 19.53 4.46
N SER A 16 -22.53 19.49 5.78
CA SER A 16 -23.05 20.52 6.68
C SER A 16 -22.33 21.87 6.57
N ALA A 17 -21.14 21.92 5.97
CA ALA A 17 -20.39 23.15 5.77
C ALA A 17 -20.90 23.90 4.51
N PRO A 18 -21.16 25.22 4.58
CA PRO A 18 -21.66 25.98 3.44
C PRO A 18 -20.64 26.06 2.31
N GLY A 19 -21.10 25.88 1.06
CA GLY A 19 -20.28 26.06 -0.13
C GLY A 19 -19.32 24.93 -0.45
N VAL A 20 -19.43 23.80 0.23
CA VAL A 20 -18.56 22.63 -0.02
C VAL A 20 -19.00 21.87 -1.26
N VAL A 21 -18.06 21.60 -2.14
CA VAL A 21 -18.23 20.76 -3.32
C VAL A 21 -17.94 19.29 -2.94
N LEU A 22 -18.91 18.41 -3.21
CA LEU A 22 -18.78 16.99 -2.89
C LEU A 22 -18.99 16.14 -4.15
N PRO A 23 -18.29 15.01 -4.28
CA PRO A 23 -18.59 14.02 -5.31
C PRO A 23 -19.86 13.25 -4.94
N SER A 24 -20.47 12.58 -5.92
CA SER A 24 -21.53 11.60 -5.64
C SER A 24 -21.00 10.46 -4.76
N ALA A 25 -21.93 9.77 -4.06
CA ALA A 25 -21.54 8.64 -3.22
C ALA A 25 -20.81 7.54 -4.00
N ALA A 26 -21.17 7.33 -5.27
CA ALA A 26 -20.54 6.36 -6.15
C ALA A 26 -19.10 6.79 -6.53
N ALA A 27 -18.90 8.05 -6.90
CA ALA A 27 -17.57 8.57 -7.21
C ALA A 27 -16.67 8.60 -5.96
N ALA A 28 -17.24 8.96 -4.80
CA ALA A 28 -16.52 8.95 -3.53
C ALA A 28 -16.07 7.54 -3.12
N TRP A 29 -16.93 6.54 -3.30
CA TRP A 29 -16.58 5.15 -3.03
C TRP A 29 -15.47 4.65 -3.96
N ALA A 30 -15.61 4.84 -5.27
CA ALA A 30 -14.60 4.45 -6.24
C ALA A 30 -13.23 5.13 -5.96
N GLY A 31 -13.25 6.41 -5.57
CA GLY A 31 -12.05 7.13 -5.14
C GLY A 31 -11.43 6.55 -3.87
N PHE A 32 -12.25 6.17 -2.88
CA PHE A 32 -11.77 5.57 -1.63
C PHE A 32 -11.14 4.19 -1.86
N GLU A 33 -11.71 3.36 -2.76
CA GLU A 33 -11.11 2.10 -3.19
C GLU A 33 -9.76 2.33 -3.90
N ALA A 34 -9.68 3.32 -4.79
CA ALA A 34 -8.44 3.68 -5.49
C ALA A 34 -7.35 4.14 -4.51
N LEU A 35 -7.72 4.81 -3.43
CA LEU A 35 -6.83 5.24 -2.34
C LEU A 35 -6.46 4.11 -1.37
N GLY A 36 -6.88 2.87 -1.61
CA GLY A 36 -6.59 1.73 -0.76
C GLY A 36 -7.30 1.78 0.61
N HIS A 37 -8.49 2.37 0.66
CA HIS A 37 -9.29 2.54 1.88
C HIS A 37 -8.56 3.36 2.98
N ARG A 38 -7.79 4.36 2.58
CA ARG A 38 -7.04 5.25 3.47
C ARG A 38 -7.83 6.52 3.76
N PRO A 39 -8.38 6.69 5.00
CA PRO A 39 -9.21 7.84 5.34
C PRO A 39 -8.50 9.20 5.19
N GLU A 40 -7.23 9.26 5.56
CA GLU A 40 -6.43 10.48 5.45
C GLU A 40 -6.28 10.94 4.00
N GLU A 41 -6.01 10.01 3.09
CA GLU A 41 -5.88 10.32 1.67
C GLU A 41 -7.23 10.74 1.06
N MET A 42 -8.34 10.15 1.50
CA MET A 42 -9.68 10.60 1.12
C MET A 42 -9.94 12.04 1.56
N LEU A 43 -9.56 12.41 2.78
CA LEU A 43 -9.69 13.80 3.26
C LEU A 43 -8.84 14.77 2.44
N LYS A 44 -7.61 14.42 2.11
CA LYS A 44 -6.75 15.21 1.20
C LYS A 44 -7.41 15.38 -0.17
N ALA A 45 -7.98 14.31 -0.74
CA ALA A 45 -8.68 14.37 -2.02
C ALA A 45 -9.89 15.32 -1.98
N LEU A 46 -10.69 15.25 -0.91
CA LEU A 46 -11.84 16.13 -0.72
C LEU A 46 -11.43 17.61 -0.56
N VAL A 47 -10.31 17.88 0.11
CA VAL A 47 -9.76 19.23 0.23
C VAL A 47 -9.27 19.75 -1.13
N GLN A 48 -8.55 18.93 -1.90
CA GLN A 48 -8.09 19.32 -3.25
C GLN A 48 -9.28 19.57 -4.20
N LEU A 49 -10.36 18.80 -4.05
CA LEU A 49 -11.57 18.98 -4.85
C LEU A 49 -12.17 20.38 -4.74
N GLN A 50 -12.05 21.03 -3.55
CA GLN A 50 -12.59 22.38 -3.34
C GLN A 50 -11.96 23.43 -4.26
N SER A 51 -10.75 23.19 -4.73
CA SER A 51 -10.02 24.09 -5.64
C SER A 51 -10.12 23.68 -7.10
N SER A 52 -10.85 22.60 -7.42
CA SER A 52 -10.99 22.11 -8.78
C SER A 52 -12.05 22.92 -9.56
N PRO A 53 -11.73 23.39 -10.77
CA PRO A 53 -12.72 24.04 -11.63
C PRO A 53 -13.65 23.04 -12.35
N ALA A 54 -13.29 21.76 -12.35
CA ALA A 54 -14.05 20.72 -13.04
C ALA A 54 -15.19 20.18 -12.14
N PRO A 55 -16.26 19.58 -12.75
CA PRO A 55 -17.32 18.94 -12.00
C PRO A 55 -16.77 17.88 -11.03
N ALA A 56 -17.35 17.81 -9.83
CA ALA A 56 -16.83 16.99 -8.73
C ALA A 56 -16.64 15.51 -9.11
N ASP A 57 -17.62 14.91 -9.78
CA ASP A 57 -17.58 13.50 -10.19
C ASP A 57 -16.53 13.19 -11.26
N GLN A 58 -16.07 14.18 -12.00
CA GLN A 58 -14.98 14.05 -12.97
C GLN A 58 -13.62 14.30 -12.30
N ALA A 59 -13.53 15.32 -11.46
CA ALA A 59 -12.29 15.72 -10.81
C ALA A 59 -11.86 14.74 -9.72
N PHE A 60 -12.79 14.26 -8.90
CA PHE A 60 -12.48 13.47 -7.72
C PHE A 60 -11.73 12.15 -8.03
N PRO A 61 -12.12 11.32 -9.01
CA PRO A 61 -11.37 10.13 -9.39
C PRO A 61 -9.94 10.43 -9.85
N ILE A 62 -9.74 11.53 -10.57
CA ILE A 62 -8.42 11.95 -11.06
C ILE A 62 -7.52 12.35 -9.87
N ILE A 63 -8.06 13.14 -8.93
CA ILE A 63 -7.35 13.53 -7.72
C ILE A 63 -6.97 12.30 -6.89
N CYS A 64 -7.90 11.35 -6.70
CA CYS A 64 -7.64 10.11 -5.98
C CYS A 64 -6.54 9.28 -6.65
N ALA A 65 -6.58 9.12 -7.97
CA ALA A 65 -5.55 8.39 -8.72
C ALA A 65 -4.16 9.05 -8.56
N THR A 66 -4.09 10.38 -8.60
CA THR A 66 -2.85 11.14 -8.42
C THR A 66 -2.28 10.95 -7.01
N LEU A 67 -3.11 11.06 -5.98
CA LEU A 67 -2.71 10.85 -4.59
C LEU A 67 -2.27 9.40 -4.33
N ALA A 68 -2.99 8.43 -4.88
CA ALA A 68 -2.65 7.02 -4.78
C ALA A 68 -1.28 6.73 -5.41
N SER A 69 -1.00 7.28 -6.59
CA SER A 69 0.30 7.13 -7.25
C SER A 69 1.43 7.75 -6.43
N ALA A 70 1.23 8.97 -5.92
CA ALA A 70 2.24 9.64 -5.09
C ALA A 70 2.53 8.88 -3.78
N ALA A 71 1.48 8.38 -3.12
CA ALA A 71 1.64 7.57 -1.91
C ALA A 71 2.38 6.26 -2.20
N ALA A 72 2.05 5.58 -3.31
CA ALA A 72 2.73 4.37 -3.73
C ALA A 72 4.22 4.60 -3.98
N ASP A 73 4.59 5.70 -4.64
CA ASP A 73 6.00 6.01 -4.91
C ASP A 73 6.82 6.19 -3.64
N VAL A 74 6.27 6.79 -2.59
CA VAL A 74 6.93 6.95 -1.29
C VAL A 74 7.22 5.59 -0.66
N GLU A 75 6.21 4.72 -0.61
CA GLU A 75 6.33 3.39 -0.01
C GLU A 75 7.29 2.48 -0.80
N LEU A 76 7.22 2.54 -2.14
CA LEU A 76 8.11 1.77 -3.00
C LEU A 76 9.57 2.19 -2.81
N ARG A 77 9.85 3.49 -2.68
CA ARG A 77 11.21 4.00 -2.38
C ARG A 77 11.69 3.51 -1.02
N ALA A 78 10.83 3.54 0.01
CA ALA A 78 11.19 3.01 1.31
C ALA A 78 11.59 1.54 1.26
N ILE A 79 10.93 0.71 0.41
CA ILE A 79 11.33 -0.68 0.20
C ILE A 79 12.68 -0.78 -0.56
N GLU A 80 12.88 0.07 -1.57
CA GLU A 80 14.11 0.12 -2.36
C GLU A 80 15.35 0.48 -1.52
N GLU A 81 15.20 1.32 -0.50
CA GLU A 81 16.27 1.71 0.44
C GLU A 81 16.84 0.52 1.23
N PHE A 82 16.09 -0.56 1.38
CA PHE A 82 16.59 -1.80 1.99
C PHE A 82 17.50 -2.62 1.08
N GLY A 83 17.76 -2.16 -0.15
CA GLY A 83 18.62 -2.82 -1.13
C GLY A 83 18.04 -4.12 -1.69
N GLU A 84 18.83 -4.85 -2.46
CA GLU A 84 18.39 -6.05 -3.18
C GLU A 84 17.86 -7.16 -2.25
N LEU A 85 18.51 -7.39 -1.13
CA LEU A 85 18.05 -8.38 -0.15
C LEU A 85 16.71 -7.96 0.47
N GLY A 86 16.55 -6.67 0.80
CA GLY A 86 15.30 -6.14 1.33
C GLY A 86 14.16 -6.30 0.37
N GLN A 87 14.38 -5.96 -0.89
CA GLN A 87 13.39 -6.14 -1.95
C GLN A 87 13.05 -7.63 -2.17
N ALA A 88 14.03 -8.55 -2.06
CA ALA A 88 13.80 -9.98 -2.15
C ALA A 88 12.93 -10.51 -1.00
N VAL A 89 13.21 -10.06 0.22
CA VAL A 89 12.43 -10.42 1.43
C VAL A 89 11.01 -9.86 1.34
N PHE A 90 10.87 -8.59 0.96
CA PHE A 90 9.56 -7.96 0.79
C PHE A 90 8.75 -8.66 -0.30
N ASP A 91 9.38 -8.99 -1.41
CA ASP A 91 8.75 -9.68 -2.54
C ASP A 91 8.24 -11.08 -2.14
N PHE A 92 9.02 -11.84 -1.39
CA PHE A 92 8.61 -13.14 -0.86
C PHE A 92 7.35 -13.01 0.00
N ILE A 93 7.30 -12.00 0.87
CA ILE A 93 6.13 -11.73 1.73
C ILE A 93 4.94 -11.27 0.89
N ALA A 94 5.14 -10.38 -0.08
CA ALA A 94 4.09 -9.83 -0.92
C ALA A 94 3.44 -10.89 -1.85
N GLN A 95 4.19 -11.88 -2.30
CA GLN A 95 3.69 -13.00 -3.11
C GLN A 95 2.89 -14.02 -2.30
N GLY A 96 3.03 -14.02 -0.97
CA GLY A 96 2.21 -14.85 -0.08
C GLY A 96 0.73 -14.46 -0.10
N SER A 97 -0.07 -15.09 0.75
CA SER A 97 -1.49 -14.75 0.90
C SER A 97 -1.68 -13.41 1.61
N GLU A 98 -2.90 -12.85 1.55
CA GLU A 98 -3.26 -11.65 2.32
C GLU A 98 -3.19 -11.87 3.84
N THR A 99 -3.37 -13.10 4.27
CA THR A 99 -3.27 -13.49 5.69
C THR A 99 -1.82 -13.69 6.14
N GLY A 100 -0.88 -13.66 5.20
CA GLY A 100 0.55 -13.75 5.46
C GLY A 100 1.20 -15.00 4.89
N VAL A 101 2.51 -15.06 5.02
CA VAL A 101 3.38 -16.15 4.60
C VAL A 101 4.21 -16.65 5.79
N SER A 102 4.40 -17.95 5.86
CA SER A 102 5.34 -18.59 6.77
C SER A 102 6.64 -18.96 6.04
N GLY A 103 7.65 -19.38 6.79
CA GLY A 103 8.89 -19.87 6.19
C GLY A 103 9.83 -18.81 5.64
N LEU A 104 9.73 -17.56 6.13
CA LEU A 104 10.63 -16.45 5.74
C LEU A 104 12.12 -16.79 5.86
N PHE A 105 12.47 -17.70 6.74
CA PHE A 105 13.83 -18.20 6.99
C PHE A 105 14.03 -19.65 6.57
N GLY A 106 13.05 -20.22 5.85
CA GLY A 106 13.11 -21.58 5.34
C GLY A 106 14.04 -21.73 4.14
N GLU A 107 14.36 -22.95 3.78
CA GLU A 107 15.32 -23.29 2.72
C GLU A 107 14.92 -22.65 1.38
N GLU A 108 13.64 -22.74 0.99
CA GLU A 108 13.11 -22.15 -0.24
C GLU A 108 13.28 -20.63 -0.29
N ALA A 109 12.93 -19.94 0.79
CA ALA A 109 13.08 -18.49 0.89
C ALA A 109 14.55 -18.09 0.82
N MET A 110 15.43 -18.78 1.57
CA MET A 110 16.86 -18.51 1.58
C MET A 110 17.52 -18.76 0.23
N ALA A 111 17.08 -19.80 -0.51
CA ALA A 111 17.54 -20.07 -1.86
C ALA A 111 17.13 -18.95 -2.84
N ASN A 112 15.90 -18.45 -2.70
CA ASN A 112 15.41 -17.30 -3.49
C ASN A 112 16.24 -16.04 -3.22
N TYR A 113 16.53 -15.73 -1.95
CA TYR A 113 17.35 -14.58 -1.58
C TYR A 113 18.78 -14.69 -2.14
N ALA A 114 19.39 -15.86 -2.01
CA ALA A 114 20.72 -16.13 -2.54
C ALA A 114 20.80 -15.97 -4.06
N ALA A 115 19.78 -16.46 -4.77
CA ALA A 115 19.71 -16.33 -6.23
C ALA A 115 19.61 -14.85 -6.67
N ARG A 116 18.86 -14.04 -5.92
CA ARG A 116 18.67 -12.61 -6.27
C ARG A 116 19.83 -11.72 -5.88
N THR A 117 20.55 -12.03 -4.81
CA THR A 117 21.69 -11.24 -4.33
C THR A 117 23.03 -11.74 -4.86
N GLY A 118 23.03 -12.82 -5.63
CA GLY A 118 24.24 -13.41 -6.21
C GLY A 118 25.15 -14.12 -5.21
N GLY A 119 24.67 -14.43 -3.99
CA GLY A 119 25.51 -15.07 -2.98
C GLY A 119 24.74 -15.61 -1.78
N LYS A 120 25.43 -16.38 -0.95
CA LYS A 120 24.84 -16.96 0.26
C LYS A 120 24.47 -15.87 1.27
N VAL A 121 23.23 -15.85 1.70
CA VAL A 121 22.68 -14.92 2.69
C VAL A 121 22.58 -15.59 4.06
N PRO A 122 23.19 -15.01 5.13
CA PRO A 122 23.02 -15.52 6.48
C PRO A 122 21.59 -15.28 7.00
N THR A 123 21.00 -16.26 7.66
CA THR A 123 19.65 -16.15 8.29
C THR A 123 19.57 -14.98 9.25
N SER A 124 20.64 -14.71 10.03
CA SER A 124 20.71 -13.57 10.94
C SER A 124 20.61 -12.22 10.25
N GLN A 125 21.06 -12.12 9.01
CA GLN A 125 20.94 -10.89 8.20
C GLN A 125 19.48 -10.68 7.78
N VAL A 126 18.78 -11.74 7.35
CA VAL A 126 17.36 -11.69 7.01
C VAL A 126 16.51 -11.33 8.23
N GLN A 127 16.84 -11.90 9.40
CA GLN A 127 16.13 -11.58 10.65
C GLN A 127 16.24 -10.09 11.01
N LYS A 128 17.47 -9.55 11.02
CA LYS A 128 17.70 -8.10 11.30
C LYS A 128 16.98 -7.21 10.30
N LEU A 129 16.93 -7.64 9.03
CA LEU A 129 16.24 -6.91 7.98
C LEU A 129 14.73 -6.93 8.19
N ALA A 130 14.15 -8.09 8.50
CA ALA A 130 12.73 -8.21 8.81
C ALA A 130 12.34 -7.33 10.03
N GLU A 131 13.16 -7.31 11.08
CA GLU A 131 12.94 -6.44 12.25
C GLU A 131 12.94 -4.95 11.86
N LYS A 132 13.87 -4.53 11.01
CA LYS A 132 13.91 -3.15 10.49
C LYS A 132 12.67 -2.82 9.65
N MET A 133 12.23 -3.74 8.79
CA MET A 133 11.02 -3.55 7.99
C MET A 133 9.75 -3.50 8.86
N ILE A 134 9.68 -4.28 9.95
CA ILE A 134 8.60 -4.18 10.94
C ILE A 134 8.63 -2.79 11.60
N SER A 135 9.81 -2.33 12.04
CA SER A 135 9.97 -1.01 12.67
C SER A 135 9.62 0.13 11.72
N ALA A 136 9.85 -0.04 10.42
CA ALA A 136 9.47 0.89 9.37
C ALA A 136 7.99 0.76 8.93
N ASN A 137 7.21 -0.13 9.56
CA ASN A 137 5.82 -0.42 9.21
C ASN A 137 5.59 -0.87 7.76
N LEU A 138 6.57 -1.47 7.12
CA LEU A 138 6.47 -2.04 5.77
C LEU A 138 5.87 -3.44 5.80
N ILE A 139 6.23 -4.22 6.82
CA ILE A 139 5.70 -5.55 7.06
C ILE A 139 5.17 -5.67 8.49
N ALA A 140 4.26 -6.59 8.71
CA ALA A 140 3.71 -6.92 10.02
C ALA A 140 3.91 -8.41 10.34
N ARG A 141 3.88 -8.73 11.64
CA ARG A 141 3.94 -10.10 12.14
C ARG A 141 2.67 -10.44 12.91
N PRO A 142 1.57 -10.81 12.21
CA PRO A 142 0.28 -11.08 12.85
C PRO A 142 0.28 -12.31 13.75
N GLY A 143 1.26 -13.21 13.60
CA GLY A 143 1.39 -14.44 14.38
C GLY A 143 2.82 -14.96 14.41
N HIS A 144 3.04 -16.02 15.17
CA HIS A 144 4.37 -16.62 15.29
C HIS A 144 4.83 -17.18 13.93
N GLY A 145 5.95 -16.66 13.41
CA GLY A 145 6.50 -17.08 12.12
C GLY A 145 5.71 -16.68 10.89
N ILE A 146 4.65 -15.89 11.04
CA ILE A 146 3.81 -15.40 9.94
C ILE A 146 4.12 -13.93 9.69
N TYR A 147 4.39 -13.59 8.45
CA TYR A 147 4.69 -12.22 8.01
C TYR A 147 3.74 -11.80 6.89
N THR A 148 3.29 -10.57 6.91
CA THR A 148 2.43 -9.98 5.88
C THR A 148 2.92 -8.57 5.54
N VAL A 149 2.57 -8.06 4.37
CA VAL A 149 2.75 -6.64 4.08
C VAL A 149 1.81 -5.83 4.96
N ALA A 150 2.33 -4.79 5.59
CA ALA A 150 1.56 -3.99 6.57
C ALA A 150 0.37 -3.29 5.93
N ASP A 151 0.53 -2.81 4.70
CA ASP A 151 -0.52 -2.13 3.94
C ASP A 151 -0.89 -2.93 2.68
N PRO A 152 -2.14 -3.41 2.56
CA PRO A 152 -2.61 -4.14 1.38
C PRO A 152 -2.50 -3.33 0.08
N PHE A 153 -2.62 -2.01 0.14
CA PHE A 153 -2.44 -1.14 -1.03
C PHE A 153 -1.00 -1.20 -1.54
N VAL A 154 -0.01 -1.09 -0.66
CA VAL A 154 1.41 -1.20 -0.99
C VAL A 154 1.72 -2.56 -1.61
N ARG A 155 1.16 -3.64 -1.04
CA ARG A 155 1.27 -4.98 -1.59
C ARG A 155 0.78 -5.06 -3.04
N LYS A 156 -0.41 -4.51 -3.30
CA LYS A 156 -1.02 -4.49 -4.64
C LYS A 156 -0.12 -3.76 -5.63
N VAL A 157 0.31 -2.55 -5.32
CA VAL A 157 1.15 -1.71 -6.19
C VAL A 157 2.51 -2.38 -6.45
N TRP A 158 3.12 -2.98 -5.42
CA TRP A 158 4.37 -3.74 -5.57
C TRP A 158 4.24 -4.89 -6.56
N LEU A 159 3.20 -5.70 -6.42
CA LEU A 159 2.97 -6.84 -7.30
C LEU A 159 2.66 -6.42 -8.75
N GLU A 160 1.93 -5.34 -8.94
CA GLU A 160 1.65 -4.76 -10.26
C GLU A 160 2.93 -4.26 -10.94
N ARG A 161 3.78 -3.51 -10.22
CA ARG A 161 5.07 -3.04 -10.73
C ARG A 161 5.99 -4.20 -11.12
N ARG A 162 6.02 -5.26 -10.32
CA ARG A 162 6.81 -6.47 -10.61
C ARG A 162 6.37 -7.16 -11.91
N LYS A 163 5.08 -7.25 -12.17
CA LYS A 163 4.54 -7.82 -13.42
C LYS A 163 4.97 -7.03 -14.65
N LEU A 164 5.11 -5.72 -14.53
CA LEU A 164 5.56 -4.86 -15.63
C LEU A 164 7.06 -5.04 -15.93
N LEU A 165 7.87 -5.30 -14.91
CA LEU A 165 9.33 -5.48 -15.08
C LEU A 165 9.72 -6.88 -15.59
N GLN A 166 8.79 -7.85 -15.57
CA GLN A 166 9.01 -9.22 -16.05
C GLN A 166 8.55 -9.43 -17.50
N ARG A 167 7.97 -8.41 -18.15
CA ARG A 167 7.56 -8.40 -19.55
C ARG A 167 8.66 -7.81 -20.45
#